data_c6ed2910037be60b8b6aad13ad9098e5
#
_entry.id   c6ed2910037be60b8b6aad13ad9098e5
#
_cell.length_a   1.000
_cell.length_b   1.000
_cell.length_c   1.000
_cell.angle_alpha   90.00
_cell.angle_beta   90.00
_cell.angle_gamma   90.00
#
_symmetry.space_group_name_H-M   'P 1'
#
loop_
_entity.id
_entity.type
_entity.pdbx_description
1 polymer ?
#
loop_
_entity_poly.entity_id
_entity_poly.type
_entity_poly.pdbx_seq_one_letter_code
_entity_poly.pdbx_strand_id
1 'polypeptide(L)'
;MKSGTIDRRLLTILLVVFVQMLGASLIFPVLPLYAQRQFNMSAEMITLLTSAFFAAQFLSGPFVGRLSDNYGRVPVLIISQIGTVISFILLAFAPSLGWLFFARILDGITGGNIIVAQAYITDITPREKRTESLGYIFAAFGLGFIFGPALGGILAAAYGPTVPFLVAAVAAAAVVLLTWYALDETLSAEERLRARARRAGSLTVGSLLGGAPWALPLLMILLIAFLGQFALGLLQSTFALFGEAVLFQGESQQVTDVGIGLLLSVVGVSQLFTQTFLLRRLARRFDEGQLVVIGSALRTIGMTIYALVTTPWLGAFGSLFFAVGFGIASPPLQSMSTSLVSDQDRGSVLGMFQSSVNLSTIISTAIAGVLFARGPTVPYWIGAATSLVVVMAIISLKRWMPTQPVRTSEA
;
A
#
# COMPACT_ATOMS: atom_id res chain seq x y z
N MET A 1 11.59 -35.86 5.50
CA MET A 1 11.00 -34.54 5.72
C MET A 1 11.78 -33.82 6.82
N LYS A 2 12.80 -33.03 6.48
CA LYS A 2 13.50 -32.20 7.46
C LYS A 2 12.65 -30.97 7.71
N SER A 3 12.27 -30.75 8.96
CA SER A 3 11.60 -29.56 9.50
C SER A 3 12.21 -28.30 8.90
N GLY A 4 11.37 -27.50 8.23
CA GLY A 4 11.81 -26.29 7.52
C GLY A 4 12.22 -25.21 8.52
N THR A 5 13.50 -25.15 8.83
CA THR A 5 14.10 -23.95 9.39
C THR A 5 13.98 -22.85 8.33
N ILE A 6 13.20 -21.81 8.63
CA ILE A 6 13.14 -20.60 7.81
C ILE A 6 14.58 -20.11 7.62
N ASP A 7 14.99 -19.85 6.39
CA ASP A 7 16.32 -19.33 6.10
C ASP A 7 16.55 -18.05 6.90
N ARG A 8 17.67 -17.94 7.61
CA ARG A 8 18.03 -16.78 8.44
C ARG A 8 17.95 -15.48 7.61
N ARG A 9 18.33 -15.53 6.33
CA ARG A 9 18.28 -14.39 5.41
C ARG A 9 16.83 -13.96 5.16
N LEU A 10 15.93 -14.94 4.93
CA LEU A 10 14.51 -14.67 4.75
C LEU A 10 13.91 -14.05 6.00
N LEU A 11 14.18 -14.58 7.19
CA LEU A 11 13.69 -14.00 8.43
C LEU A 11 14.21 -12.57 8.65
N THR A 12 15.48 -12.33 8.36
CA THR A 12 16.09 -10.99 8.51
C THR A 12 15.44 -9.98 7.58
N ILE A 13 15.27 -10.29 6.29
CA ILE A 13 14.65 -9.33 5.34
C ILE A 13 13.17 -9.10 5.67
N LEU A 14 12.45 -10.10 6.17
CA LEU A 14 11.08 -9.94 6.64
C LEU A 14 11.00 -9.03 7.88
N LEU A 15 11.94 -9.16 8.81
CA LEU A 15 12.04 -8.26 9.97
C LEU A 15 12.37 -6.82 9.52
N VAL A 16 13.28 -6.66 8.56
CA VAL A 16 13.59 -5.37 7.94
C VAL A 16 12.33 -4.73 7.35
N VAL A 17 11.56 -5.48 6.56
CA VAL A 17 10.31 -4.99 5.97
C VAL A 17 9.26 -4.66 7.03
N PHE A 18 9.09 -5.52 8.03
CA PHE A 18 8.15 -5.28 9.14
C PHE A 18 8.45 -3.98 9.89
N VAL A 19 9.69 -3.81 10.37
CA VAL A 19 10.07 -2.61 11.16
C VAL A 19 9.96 -1.34 10.31
N GLN A 20 10.28 -1.42 9.02
CA GLN A 20 10.13 -0.31 8.11
C GLN A 20 8.67 0.07 7.90
N MET A 21 7.79 -0.93 7.72
CA MET A 21 6.34 -0.68 7.60
C MET A 21 5.73 -0.18 8.89
N LEU A 22 6.22 -0.67 10.03
CA LEU A 22 5.84 -0.17 11.34
C LEU A 22 6.16 1.34 11.46
N GLY A 23 7.39 1.74 11.10
CA GLY A 23 7.80 3.14 11.12
C GLY A 23 6.98 4.03 10.16
N ALA A 24 6.78 3.58 8.93
CA ALA A 24 6.00 4.32 7.95
C ALA A 24 4.52 4.47 8.37
N SER A 25 3.91 3.40 8.89
CA SER A 25 2.50 3.42 9.29
C SER A 25 2.24 4.15 10.62
N LEU A 26 3.24 4.22 11.51
CA LEU A 26 3.21 5.00 12.73
C LEU A 26 3.01 6.51 12.46
N ILE A 27 3.60 7.00 11.37
CA ILE A 27 3.49 8.41 10.94
C ILE A 27 2.13 8.71 10.31
N PHE A 28 1.43 7.71 9.80
CA PHE A 28 0.23 7.86 8.99
C PHE A 28 -0.90 8.68 9.66
N PRO A 29 -1.31 8.41 10.92
CA PRO A 29 -2.28 9.23 11.61
C PRO A 29 -1.71 10.56 12.11
N VAL A 30 -0.40 10.60 12.41
CA VAL A 30 0.23 11.73 13.10
C VAL A 30 0.55 12.88 12.16
N LEU A 31 1.10 12.60 10.98
CA LEU A 31 1.57 13.64 10.07
C LEU A 31 0.47 14.62 9.62
N PRO A 32 -0.75 14.19 9.23
CA PRO A 32 -1.82 15.13 8.88
C PRO A 32 -2.20 16.06 10.01
N LEU A 33 -2.37 15.52 11.22
CA LEU A 33 -2.73 16.31 12.41
C LEU A 33 -1.57 17.22 12.84
N TYR A 34 -0.34 16.77 12.79
CA TYR A 34 0.85 17.58 13.04
C TYR A 34 0.95 18.76 12.07
N ALA A 35 0.76 18.50 10.78
CA ALA A 35 0.81 19.51 9.74
C ALA A 35 -0.32 20.54 9.91
N GLN A 36 -1.52 20.08 10.24
CA GLN A 36 -2.67 20.96 10.50
C GLN A 36 -2.46 21.83 11.75
N ARG A 37 -2.11 21.21 12.87
CA ARG A 37 -2.07 21.89 14.19
C ARG A 37 -0.83 22.79 14.33
N GLN A 38 0.35 22.36 13.85
CA GLN A 38 1.60 23.08 14.03
C GLN A 38 1.83 24.15 12.97
N PHE A 39 1.37 23.92 11.73
CA PHE A 39 1.64 24.80 10.60
C PHE A 39 0.37 25.45 10.03
N ASN A 40 -0.81 25.21 10.63
CA ASN A 40 -2.10 25.69 10.12
C ASN A 40 -2.32 25.31 8.64
N MET A 41 -1.87 24.12 8.24
CA MET A 41 -2.01 23.65 6.86
C MET A 41 -3.47 23.36 6.53
N SER A 42 -3.91 23.81 5.36
CA SER A 42 -5.22 23.43 4.83
C SER A 42 -5.25 21.93 4.44
N ALA A 43 -6.43 21.34 4.36
CA ALA A 43 -6.62 19.95 3.98
C ALA A 43 -6.02 19.65 2.60
N GLU A 44 -6.10 20.60 1.65
CA GLU A 44 -5.51 20.49 0.32
C GLU A 44 -3.99 20.33 0.38
N MET A 45 -3.33 21.15 1.19
CA MET A 45 -1.88 21.10 1.33
C MET A 45 -1.42 19.82 2.03
N ILE A 46 -2.17 19.33 3.01
CA ILE A 46 -1.87 18.09 3.74
C ILE A 46 -1.99 16.87 2.81
N THR A 47 -3.06 16.80 2.03
CA THR A 47 -3.23 15.68 1.09
C THR A 47 -2.27 15.76 -0.08
N LEU A 48 -1.89 16.97 -0.51
CA LEU A 48 -0.84 17.18 -1.51
C LEU A 48 0.54 16.73 -0.99
N LEU A 49 0.82 16.91 0.31
CA LEU A 49 2.02 16.40 0.95
C LEU A 49 2.11 14.86 0.85
N THR A 50 0.98 14.18 1.03
CA THR A 50 0.87 12.73 0.87
C THR A 50 1.03 12.34 -0.61
N SER A 51 0.40 13.08 -1.52
CA SER A 51 0.53 12.86 -2.97
C SER A 51 1.97 13.03 -3.45
N ALA A 52 2.69 14.04 -2.95
CA ALA A 52 4.10 14.29 -3.29
C ALA A 52 5.00 13.10 -2.91
N PHE A 53 4.76 12.47 -1.76
CA PHE A 53 5.45 11.24 -1.37
C PHE A 53 5.21 10.10 -2.38
N PHE A 54 3.95 9.78 -2.69
CA PHE A 54 3.62 8.71 -3.62
C PHE A 54 4.09 8.99 -5.05
N ALA A 55 4.03 10.24 -5.49
CA ALA A 55 4.56 10.65 -6.79
C ALA A 55 6.08 10.48 -6.86
N ALA A 56 6.80 10.93 -5.86
CA ALA A 56 8.25 10.76 -5.76
C ALA A 56 8.63 9.26 -5.75
N GLN A 57 7.91 8.44 -4.97
CA GLN A 57 8.11 6.99 -4.90
C GLN A 57 7.84 6.29 -6.24
N PHE A 58 6.77 6.67 -6.94
CA PHE A 58 6.43 6.11 -8.24
C PHE A 58 7.49 6.44 -9.29
N LEU A 59 7.93 7.70 -9.35
CA LEU A 59 8.94 8.15 -10.30
C LEU A 59 10.32 7.55 -10.00
N SER A 60 10.70 7.43 -8.74
CA SER A 60 11.99 6.88 -8.34
C SER A 60 12.08 5.36 -8.43
N GLY A 61 10.95 4.64 -8.30
CA GLY A 61 10.91 3.18 -8.24
C GLY A 61 11.69 2.46 -9.35
N PRO A 62 11.48 2.79 -10.65
CA PRO A 62 12.24 2.20 -11.74
C PRO A 62 13.75 2.49 -11.67
N PHE A 63 14.13 3.66 -11.14
CA PHE A 63 15.55 4.02 -10.97
C PHE A 63 16.19 3.25 -9.83
N VAL A 64 15.50 3.15 -8.68
CA VAL A 64 15.97 2.38 -7.52
C VAL A 64 16.11 0.90 -7.87
N GLY A 65 15.15 0.32 -8.59
CA GLY A 65 15.24 -1.04 -9.10
C GLY A 65 16.49 -1.25 -9.97
N ARG A 66 16.72 -0.35 -10.94
CA ARG A 66 17.91 -0.39 -11.81
C ARG A 66 19.20 -0.22 -11.02
N LEU A 67 19.21 0.66 -10.03
CA LEU A 67 20.37 0.87 -9.17
C LEU A 67 20.73 -0.42 -8.43
N SER A 68 19.72 -1.11 -7.89
CA SER A 68 19.91 -2.35 -7.16
C SER A 68 20.41 -3.51 -8.06
N ASP A 69 19.98 -3.56 -9.32
CA ASP A 69 20.51 -4.51 -10.30
C ASP A 69 21.98 -4.23 -10.65
N ASN A 70 22.39 -2.96 -10.63
CA ASN A 70 23.73 -2.56 -11.05
C ASN A 70 24.77 -2.59 -9.93
N TYR A 71 24.38 -2.16 -8.74
CA TYR A 71 25.28 -1.96 -7.60
C TYR A 71 25.13 -3.04 -6.53
N GLY A 72 24.07 -3.83 -6.60
CA GLY A 72 23.73 -4.85 -5.62
C GLY A 72 22.50 -4.50 -4.80
N ARG A 73 21.87 -5.51 -4.22
CA ARG A 73 20.65 -5.37 -3.43
C ARG A 73 20.90 -4.66 -2.11
N VAL A 74 21.89 -5.16 -1.36
CA VAL A 74 22.19 -4.69 0.01
C VAL A 74 22.67 -3.22 0.04
N PRO A 75 23.61 -2.75 -0.79
CA PRO A 75 24.02 -1.36 -0.80
C PRO A 75 22.86 -0.41 -1.11
N VAL A 76 21.98 -0.75 -2.05
CA VAL A 76 20.85 0.11 -2.40
C VAL A 76 19.77 0.10 -1.32
N LEU A 77 19.53 -1.04 -0.65
CA LEU A 77 18.67 -1.09 0.55
C LEU A 77 19.18 -0.15 1.63
N ILE A 78 20.47 -0.21 1.95
CA ILE A 78 21.09 0.63 2.99
C ILE A 78 20.96 2.12 2.66
N ILE A 79 21.29 2.53 1.44
CA ILE A 79 21.18 3.93 1.00
C ILE A 79 19.73 4.42 1.09
N SER A 80 18.78 3.61 0.63
CA SER A 80 17.34 3.91 0.72
C SER A 80 16.89 4.06 2.18
N GLN A 81 17.29 3.15 3.05
CA GLN A 81 16.94 3.18 4.48
C GLN A 81 17.55 4.41 5.18
N ILE A 82 18.81 4.80 4.87
CA ILE A 82 19.44 6.02 5.38
C ILE A 82 18.63 7.26 4.96
N GLY A 83 18.17 7.31 3.70
CA GLY A 83 17.29 8.38 3.23
C GLY A 83 15.98 8.47 4.03
N THR A 84 15.37 7.33 4.36
CA THR A 84 14.18 7.28 5.23
C THR A 84 14.49 7.77 6.65
N VAL A 85 15.63 7.40 7.24
CA VAL A 85 16.07 7.92 8.56
C VAL A 85 16.17 9.45 8.54
N ILE A 86 16.85 9.98 7.52
CA ILE A 86 17.02 11.43 7.36
C ILE A 86 15.64 12.10 7.20
N SER A 87 14.75 11.53 6.40
CA SER A 87 13.41 12.06 6.19
C SER A 87 12.60 12.13 7.48
N PHE A 88 12.65 11.11 8.32
CA PHE A 88 11.92 11.09 9.60
C PHE A 88 12.50 12.11 10.60
N ILE A 89 13.83 12.29 10.62
CA ILE A 89 14.47 13.34 11.42
C ILE A 89 14.03 14.73 10.91
N LEU A 90 14.01 14.94 9.59
CA LEU A 90 13.56 16.19 9.00
C LEU A 90 12.08 16.49 9.33
N LEU A 91 11.21 15.47 9.34
CA LEU A 91 9.81 15.62 9.75
C LEU A 91 9.70 16.00 11.24
N ALA A 92 10.51 15.38 12.11
CA ALA A 92 10.50 15.66 13.54
C ALA A 92 10.89 17.10 13.88
N PHE A 93 11.81 17.70 13.13
CA PHE A 93 12.37 19.02 13.37
C PHE A 93 12.06 20.02 12.24
N ALA A 94 10.99 19.81 11.48
CA ALA A 94 10.64 20.66 10.36
C ALA A 94 10.36 22.11 10.84
N PRO A 95 11.09 23.13 10.36
CA PRO A 95 10.85 24.52 10.75
C PRO A 95 9.78 25.20 9.90
N SER A 96 9.37 24.60 8.76
CA SER A 96 8.42 25.20 7.84
C SER A 96 7.75 24.16 6.93
N LEU A 97 6.70 24.57 6.22
CA LEU A 97 6.00 23.78 5.21
C LEU A 97 6.93 23.21 4.13
N GLY A 98 7.86 24.02 3.64
CA GLY A 98 8.83 23.58 2.62
C GLY A 98 9.68 22.40 3.09
N TRP A 99 10.05 22.36 4.37
CA TRP A 99 10.78 21.24 4.95
C TRP A 99 9.93 19.97 5.06
N LEU A 100 8.63 20.08 5.35
CA LEU A 100 7.73 18.92 5.33
C LEU A 100 7.64 18.33 3.93
N PHE A 101 7.45 19.16 2.89
CA PHE A 101 7.44 18.69 1.50
C PHE A 101 8.78 18.09 1.10
N PHE A 102 9.90 18.74 1.43
CA PHE A 102 11.23 18.21 1.14
C PHE A 102 11.45 16.84 1.80
N ALA A 103 11.11 16.70 3.07
CA ALA A 103 11.22 15.44 3.80
C ALA A 103 10.34 14.35 3.16
N ARG A 104 9.09 14.66 2.78
CA ARG A 104 8.19 13.69 2.14
C ARG A 104 8.63 13.28 0.74
N ILE A 105 9.16 14.22 -0.06
CA ILE A 105 9.73 13.92 -1.38
C ILE A 105 10.99 13.07 -1.23
N LEU A 106 11.87 13.39 -0.29
CA LEU A 106 13.06 12.59 0.01
C LEU A 106 12.68 11.17 0.43
N ASP A 107 11.73 11.03 1.35
CA ASP A 107 11.20 9.73 1.79
C ASP A 107 10.60 8.94 0.61
N GLY A 108 9.86 9.61 -0.28
CA GLY A 108 9.33 9.00 -1.50
C GLY A 108 10.45 8.50 -2.43
N ILE A 109 11.45 9.33 -2.72
CA ILE A 109 12.60 8.96 -3.57
C ILE A 109 13.33 7.75 -2.99
N THR A 110 13.53 7.72 -1.69
CA THR A 110 14.23 6.65 -0.99
C THR A 110 13.32 5.46 -0.62
N GLY A 111 12.00 5.63 -0.64
CA GLY A 111 11.01 4.60 -0.31
C GLY A 111 10.89 3.43 -1.30
N GLY A 112 11.72 3.37 -2.34
CA GLY A 112 11.78 2.26 -3.31
C GLY A 112 12.37 0.95 -2.76
N ASN A 113 12.78 0.91 -1.51
CA ASN A 113 13.38 -0.25 -0.82
C ASN A 113 12.50 -1.50 -0.82
N ILE A 114 11.17 -1.37 -0.87
CA ILE A 114 10.24 -2.51 -0.98
C ILE A 114 10.50 -3.29 -2.27
N ILE A 115 10.70 -2.62 -3.39
CA ILE A 115 11.00 -3.24 -4.68
C ILE A 115 12.31 -4.01 -4.57
N VAL A 116 13.31 -3.44 -3.90
CA VAL A 116 14.61 -4.09 -3.70
C VAL A 116 14.49 -5.27 -2.74
N ALA A 117 13.70 -5.17 -1.66
CA ALA A 117 13.44 -6.26 -0.73
C ALA A 117 12.72 -7.44 -1.41
N GLN A 118 11.74 -7.17 -2.28
CA GLN A 118 11.07 -8.20 -3.08
C GLN A 118 12.04 -8.88 -4.05
N ALA A 119 12.91 -8.11 -4.69
CA ALA A 119 13.95 -8.64 -5.55
C ALA A 119 14.95 -9.51 -4.74
N TYR A 120 15.41 -9.04 -3.58
CA TYR A 120 16.29 -9.79 -2.67
C TYR A 120 15.69 -11.16 -2.29
N ILE A 121 14.41 -11.16 -1.86
CA ILE A 121 13.71 -12.43 -1.52
C ILE A 121 13.60 -13.34 -2.73
N THR A 122 13.33 -12.79 -3.91
CA THR A 122 13.26 -13.57 -5.16
C THR A 122 14.61 -14.21 -5.51
N ASP A 123 15.71 -13.51 -5.22
CA ASP A 123 17.07 -14.01 -5.48
C ASP A 123 17.44 -15.16 -4.53
N ILE A 124 17.06 -15.11 -3.25
CA ILE A 124 17.39 -16.15 -2.25
C ILE A 124 16.41 -17.32 -2.21
N THR A 125 15.26 -17.21 -2.90
CA THR A 125 14.18 -18.21 -2.80
C THR A 125 14.09 -19.07 -4.08
N PRO A 126 14.07 -20.42 -3.98
CA PRO A 126 13.80 -21.31 -5.11
C PRO A 126 12.47 -20.96 -5.80
N ARG A 127 12.39 -21.17 -7.12
CA ARG A 127 11.23 -20.78 -7.94
C ARG A 127 9.89 -21.28 -7.38
N GLU A 128 9.87 -22.50 -6.86
CA GLU A 128 8.68 -23.19 -6.33
C GLU A 128 8.13 -22.53 -5.06
N LYS A 129 8.98 -21.85 -4.29
CA LYS A 129 8.64 -21.20 -3.02
C LYS A 129 8.51 -19.68 -3.10
N ARG A 130 8.76 -19.06 -4.26
CA ARG A 130 8.75 -17.59 -4.41
C ARG A 130 7.41 -16.96 -4.03
N THR A 131 6.32 -17.57 -4.46
CA THR A 131 4.97 -17.08 -4.13
C THR A 131 4.71 -17.08 -2.62
N GLU A 132 5.15 -18.14 -1.93
CA GLU A 132 5.03 -18.24 -0.46
C GLU A 132 5.90 -17.19 0.23
N SER A 133 7.16 -17.05 -0.17
CA SER A 133 8.10 -16.09 0.42
C SER A 133 7.69 -14.63 0.19
N LEU A 134 7.16 -14.30 -0.99
CA LEU A 134 6.58 -13.00 -1.27
C LEU A 134 5.29 -12.75 -0.45
N GLY A 135 4.52 -13.81 -0.17
CA GLY A 135 3.37 -13.75 0.73
C GLY A 135 3.76 -13.32 2.15
N TYR A 136 4.92 -13.72 2.66
CA TYR A 136 5.43 -13.29 3.96
C TYR A 136 5.74 -11.78 3.99
N ILE A 137 6.12 -11.16 2.88
CA ILE A 137 6.27 -9.69 2.80
C ILE A 137 4.93 -9.01 3.09
N PHE A 138 3.86 -9.48 2.45
CA PHE A 138 2.52 -8.90 2.68
C PHE A 138 2.05 -9.11 4.13
N ALA A 139 2.42 -10.23 4.75
CA ALA A 139 2.15 -10.44 6.18
C ALA A 139 2.94 -9.45 7.06
N ALA A 140 4.22 -9.21 6.76
CA ALA A 140 5.04 -8.21 7.46
C ALA A 140 4.46 -6.79 7.29
N PHE A 141 4.00 -6.45 6.09
CA PHE A 141 3.27 -5.21 5.81
C PHE A 141 2.02 -5.08 6.68
N GLY A 142 1.18 -6.12 6.68
CA GLY A 142 -0.06 -6.14 7.45
C GLY A 142 0.18 -5.94 8.94
N LEU A 143 1.19 -6.61 9.51
CA LEU A 143 1.57 -6.43 10.91
C LEU A 143 2.04 -5.00 11.21
N GLY A 144 2.85 -4.39 10.33
CA GLY A 144 3.26 -2.99 10.46
C GLY A 144 2.05 -2.05 10.50
N PHE A 145 1.08 -2.25 9.61
CA PHE A 145 -0.15 -1.45 9.56
C PHE A 145 -1.13 -1.72 10.73
N ILE A 146 -1.03 -2.86 11.41
CA ILE A 146 -1.81 -3.13 12.61
C ILE A 146 -1.28 -2.32 13.80
N PHE A 147 0.02 -2.41 14.04
CA PHE A 147 0.62 -1.84 15.25
C PHE A 147 1.03 -0.37 15.07
N GLY A 148 1.44 0.03 13.87
CA GLY A 148 1.99 1.36 13.62
C GLY A 148 1.04 2.49 13.96
N PRO A 149 -0.19 2.54 13.40
CA PRO A 149 -1.10 3.66 13.66
C PRO A 149 -1.50 3.79 15.13
N ALA A 150 -1.76 2.67 15.83
CA ALA A 150 -2.06 2.70 17.26
C ALA A 150 -0.87 3.24 18.08
N LEU A 151 0.34 2.72 17.80
CA LEU A 151 1.56 3.22 18.46
C LEU A 151 1.80 4.70 18.14
N GLY A 152 1.57 5.12 16.91
CA GLY A 152 1.70 6.52 16.49
C GLY A 152 0.77 7.43 17.26
N GLY A 153 -0.51 7.09 17.35
CA GLY A 153 -1.50 7.85 18.10
C GLY A 153 -1.20 7.88 19.60
N ILE A 154 -0.84 6.75 20.21
CA ILE A 154 -0.48 6.67 21.64
C ILE A 154 0.78 7.51 21.94
N LEU A 155 1.82 7.39 21.13
CA LEU A 155 3.04 8.17 21.33
C LEU A 155 2.82 9.67 21.13
N ALA A 156 2.02 10.06 20.13
CA ALA A 156 1.67 11.45 19.90
C ALA A 156 0.86 12.03 21.08
N ALA A 157 -0.10 11.28 21.59
CA ALA A 157 -0.92 11.67 22.72
C ALA A 157 -0.14 11.81 24.04
N ALA A 158 0.82 10.89 24.27
CA ALA A 158 1.56 10.83 25.54
C ALA A 158 2.77 11.80 25.57
N TYR A 159 3.47 11.96 24.45
CA TYR A 159 4.76 12.64 24.40
C TYR A 159 4.83 13.76 23.35
N GLY A 160 3.73 14.03 22.64
CA GLY A 160 3.65 15.02 21.59
C GLY A 160 3.97 14.47 20.19
N PRO A 161 3.58 15.25 19.13
CA PRO A 161 3.59 14.78 17.75
C PRO A 161 4.98 14.55 17.16
N THR A 162 6.04 15.08 17.75
CA THR A 162 7.43 14.91 17.31
C THR A 162 7.96 13.51 17.62
N VAL A 163 7.53 12.93 18.76
CA VAL A 163 8.07 11.64 19.25
C VAL A 163 7.81 10.48 18.30
N PRO A 164 6.64 10.32 17.69
CA PRO A 164 6.42 9.30 16.66
C PRO A 164 7.45 9.34 15.51
N PHE A 165 7.81 10.52 15.02
CA PHE A 165 8.81 10.65 13.95
C PHE A 165 10.21 10.22 14.42
N LEU A 166 10.60 10.57 15.66
CA LEU A 166 11.88 10.16 16.23
C LEU A 166 11.93 8.64 16.46
N VAL A 167 10.85 8.03 16.97
CA VAL A 167 10.75 6.58 17.14
C VAL A 167 10.85 5.88 15.78
N ALA A 168 10.17 6.39 14.75
CA ALA A 168 10.29 5.87 13.39
C ALA A 168 11.73 6.02 12.84
N ALA A 169 12.41 7.15 13.10
CA ALA A 169 13.80 7.36 12.70
C ALA A 169 14.75 6.37 13.39
N VAL A 170 14.60 6.15 14.70
CA VAL A 170 15.39 5.16 15.46
C VAL A 170 15.13 3.74 14.95
N ALA A 171 13.87 3.38 14.71
CA ALA A 171 13.50 2.09 14.13
C ALA A 171 14.12 1.90 12.74
N ALA A 172 14.05 2.91 11.88
CA ALA A 172 14.69 2.88 10.55
C ALA A 172 16.22 2.78 10.65
N ALA A 173 16.86 3.49 11.60
CA ALA A 173 18.31 3.37 11.85
C ALA A 173 18.71 1.96 12.32
N ALA A 174 17.89 1.34 13.19
CA ALA A 174 18.09 -0.04 13.60
C ALA A 174 18.00 -1.01 12.41
N VAL A 175 17.09 -0.74 11.46
CA VAL A 175 16.97 -1.51 10.22
C VAL A 175 18.20 -1.33 9.32
N VAL A 176 18.79 -0.14 9.23
CA VAL A 176 20.07 0.08 8.51
C VAL A 176 21.15 -0.82 9.09
N LEU A 177 21.32 -0.81 10.41
CA LEU A 177 22.32 -1.65 11.09
C LEU A 177 22.04 -3.14 10.88
N LEU A 178 20.79 -3.57 11.01
CA LEU A 178 20.37 -4.95 10.79
C LEU A 178 20.68 -5.40 9.34
N THR A 179 20.36 -4.54 8.36
CA THR A 179 20.65 -4.81 6.95
C THR A 179 22.16 -4.94 6.72
N TRP A 180 22.94 -4.05 7.30
CA TRP A 180 24.41 -4.05 7.16
C TRP A 180 25.06 -5.31 7.75
N TYR A 181 24.64 -5.73 8.95
CA TYR A 181 25.30 -6.83 9.66
C TYR A 181 24.74 -8.22 9.32
N ALA A 182 23.49 -8.31 8.88
CA ALA A 182 22.80 -9.59 8.79
C ALA A 182 22.43 -10.02 7.36
N LEU A 183 22.52 -9.12 6.37
CA LEU A 183 22.22 -9.44 4.97
C LEU A 183 23.49 -9.48 4.13
N ASP A 184 23.70 -10.61 3.47
CA ASP A 184 24.75 -10.77 2.45
C ASP A 184 24.23 -10.32 1.07
N GLU A 185 25.13 -9.82 0.22
CA GLU A 185 24.79 -9.48 -1.15
C GLU A 185 24.41 -10.73 -1.96
N THR A 186 23.30 -10.64 -2.69
CA THR A 186 22.77 -11.77 -3.47
C THR A 186 23.26 -11.81 -4.91
N LEU A 187 23.63 -10.65 -5.47
CA LEU A 187 24.05 -10.55 -6.85
C LEU A 187 25.58 -10.64 -7.00
N SER A 188 26.05 -11.67 -7.72
CA SER A 188 27.44 -11.77 -8.14
C SER A 188 27.80 -10.67 -9.17
N ALA A 189 29.09 -10.38 -9.33
CA ALA A 189 29.56 -9.41 -10.33
C ALA A 189 29.15 -9.80 -11.77
N GLU A 190 29.13 -11.10 -12.08
CA GLU A 190 28.71 -11.61 -13.38
C GLU A 190 27.20 -11.44 -13.62
N GLU A 191 26.36 -11.67 -12.60
CA GLU A 191 24.91 -11.48 -12.70
C GLU A 191 24.55 -10.01 -12.91
N ARG A 192 25.27 -9.10 -12.26
CA ARG A 192 25.12 -7.65 -12.48
C ARG A 192 25.45 -7.25 -13.92
N LEU A 193 26.51 -7.84 -14.52
CA LEU A 193 26.86 -7.60 -15.92
C LEU A 193 25.80 -8.17 -16.87
N ARG A 194 25.27 -9.38 -16.60
CA ARG A 194 24.18 -9.99 -17.37
C ARG A 194 22.87 -9.20 -17.28
N ALA A 195 22.53 -8.65 -16.11
CA ALA A 195 21.37 -7.79 -15.93
C ALA A 195 21.46 -6.50 -16.77
N ARG A 196 22.66 -5.94 -16.90
CA ARG A 196 22.92 -4.79 -17.81
C ARG A 196 22.72 -5.14 -19.28
N ALA A 197 23.12 -6.35 -19.70
CA ALA A 197 23.02 -6.78 -21.11
C ALA A 197 21.58 -7.15 -21.53
N ARG A 198 20.75 -7.69 -20.63
CA ARG A 198 19.36 -8.11 -20.92
C ARG A 198 18.37 -6.97 -21.19
N ARG A 199 18.74 -5.72 -21.01
CA ARG A 199 17.85 -4.55 -21.12
C ARG A 199 17.41 -4.16 -22.53
N ALA A 200 17.88 -4.84 -23.58
CA ALA A 200 17.58 -4.51 -24.96
C ALA A 200 16.18 -4.94 -25.47
N GLY A 201 15.34 -5.58 -24.65
CA GLY A 201 14.11 -6.22 -25.12
C GLY A 201 12.86 -6.01 -24.24
N SER A 202 12.64 -4.81 -23.65
CA SER A 202 11.40 -4.58 -22.91
C SER A 202 10.22 -4.33 -23.85
N LEU A 203 9.13 -5.07 -23.67
CA LEU A 203 7.85 -4.88 -24.35
C LEU A 203 7.36 -3.43 -24.14
N THR A 204 7.11 -2.73 -25.23
CA THR A 204 6.55 -1.38 -25.24
C THR A 204 5.03 -1.48 -24.98
N VAL A 205 4.46 -0.59 -24.19
CA VAL A 205 3.00 -0.52 -23.93
C VAL A 205 2.19 -0.51 -25.25
N GLY A 206 2.74 0.07 -26.31
CA GLY A 206 2.12 0.08 -27.65
C GLY A 206 1.98 -1.30 -28.30
N SER A 207 2.86 -2.27 -28.02
CA SER A 207 2.74 -3.63 -28.56
C SER A 207 1.68 -4.45 -27.82
N LEU A 208 1.36 -4.09 -26.57
CA LEU A 208 0.33 -4.73 -25.75
C LEU A 208 -1.08 -4.28 -26.16
N LEU A 209 -1.24 -3.06 -26.70
CA LEU A 209 -2.53 -2.49 -27.10
C LEU A 209 -2.90 -2.76 -28.58
N GLY A 210 -2.04 -3.42 -29.34
CA GLY A 210 -2.17 -3.64 -30.79
C GLY A 210 -3.29 -4.61 -31.21
N GLY A 211 -4.55 -4.41 -30.75
CA GLY A 211 -5.70 -5.14 -31.27
C GLY A 211 -5.87 -6.59 -30.79
N ALA A 212 -5.16 -7.00 -29.74
CA ALA A 212 -5.29 -8.34 -29.16
C ALA A 212 -6.67 -8.52 -28.46
N PRO A 213 -7.31 -9.69 -28.55
CA PRO A 213 -8.62 -9.94 -27.95
C PRO A 213 -8.69 -9.69 -26.43
N TRP A 214 -7.55 -9.82 -25.73
CA TRP A 214 -7.42 -9.60 -24.29
C TRP A 214 -7.20 -8.12 -23.91
N ALA A 215 -6.95 -7.21 -24.87
CA ALA A 215 -6.60 -5.82 -24.58
C ALA A 215 -7.76 -5.06 -23.90
N LEU A 216 -8.99 -5.19 -24.40
CA LEU A 216 -10.16 -4.53 -23.81
C LEU A 216 -10.50 -5.08 -22.41
N PRO A 217 -10.58 -6.40 -22.15
CA PRO A 217 -10.73 -6.94 -20.82
C PRO A 217 -9.64 -6.48 -19.84
N LEU A 218 -8.39 -6.44 -20.28
CA LEU A 218 -7.29 -5.95 -19.44
C LEU A 218 -7.46 -4.47 -19.08
N LEU A 219 -7.79 -3.61 -20.06
CA LEU A 219 -8.07 -2.19 -19.80
C LEU A 219 -9.20 -2.00 -18.78
N MET A 220 -10.26 -2.79 -18.88
CA MET A 220 -11.37 -2.75 -17.91
C MET A 220 -10.89 -3.17 -16.51
N ILE A 221 -10.08 -4.22 -16.39
CA ILE A 221 -9.51 -4.65 -15.10
C ILE A 221 -8.59 -3.57 -14.53
N LEU A 222 -7.74 -2.94 -15.35
CA LEU A 222 -6.87 -1.84 -14.92
C LEU A 222 -7.69 -0.63 -14.44
N LEU A 223 -8.78 -0.28 -15.12
CA LEU A 223 -9.70 0.78 -14.69
C LEU A 223 -10.40 0.42 -13.38
N ILE A 224 -10.84 -0.82 -13.23
CA ILE A 224 -11.45 -1.32 -11.99
C ILE A 224 -10.43 -1.26 -10.83
N ALA A 225 -9.17 -1.64 -11.07
CA ALA A 225 -8.10 -1.52 -10.10
C ALA A 225 -7.83 -0.06 -9.72
N PHE A 226 -7.82 0.83 -10.73
CA PHE A 226 -7.70 2.28 -10.54
C PHE A 226 -8.83 2.81 -9.65
N LEU A 227 -10.09 2.57 -9.99
CA LEU A 227 -11.25 3.05 -9.22
C LEU A 227 -11.30 2.45 -7.81
N GLY A 228 -10.92 1.19 -7.70
CA GLY A 228 -10.80 0.53 -6.41
C GLY A 228 -9.75 1.17 -5.52
N GLN A 229 -8.56 1.41 -6.02
CA GLN A 229 -7.48 2.07 -5.30
C GLN A 229 -7.79 3.55 -5.01
N PHE A 230 -8.53 4.21 -5.91
CA PHE A 230 -8.95 5.60 -5.74
C PHE A 230 -9.75 5.82 -4.45
N ALA A 231 -10.72 4.96 -4.16
CA ALA A 231 -11.46 5.02 -2.90
C ALA A 231 -10.57 4.83 -1.67
N LEU A 232 -9.58 3.92 -1.74
CA LEU A 232 -8.60 3.74 -0.67
C LEU A 232 -7.73 4.98 -0.47
N GLY A 233 -7.25 5.60 -1.54
CA GLY A 233 -6.42 6.80 -1.46
C GLY A 233 -7.17 8.00 -0.89
N LEU A 234 -8.46 8.18 -1.22
CA LEU A 234 -9.32 9.18 -0.57
C LEU A 234 -9.42 8.93 0.95
N LEU A 235 -9.74 7.68 1.35
CA LEU A 235 -9.82 7.30 2.74
C LEU A 235 -8.50 7.57 3.47
N GLN A 236 -7.40 7.04 2.96
CA GLN A 236 -6.10 7.13 3.61
C GLN A 236 -5.64 8.57 3.83
N SER A 237 -5.84 9.45 2.86
CA SER A 237 -5.33 10.83 2.94
C SER A 237 -6.21 11.76 3.78
N THR A 238 -7.51 11.46 3.95
CA THR A 238 -8.44 12.32 4.70
C THR A 238 -8.84 11.76 6.05
N PHE A 239 -8.54 10.48 6.36
CA PHE A 239 -9.08 9.82 7.53
C PHE A 239 -8.70 10.49 8.86
N ALA A 240 -7.46 10.92 9.02
CA ALA A 240 -7.03 11.61 10.24
C ALA A 240 -7.75 12.95 10.41
N LEU A 241 -7.86 13.73 9.32
CA LEU A 241 -8.59 15.00 9.31
C LEU A 241 -10.08 14.81 9.59
N PHE A 242 -10.69 13.78 8.99
CA PHE A 242 -12.08 13.42 9.23
C PHE A 242 -12.32 12.97 10.68
N GLY A 243 -11.40 12.18 11.22
CA GLY A 243 -11.42 11.76 12.61
C GLY A 243 -11.48 12.94 13.55
N GLU A 244 -10.61 13.93 13.37
CA GLU A 244 -10.58 15.14 14.19
C GLU A 244 -11.82 16.01 13.97
N ALA A 245 -12.21 16.24 12.72
CA ALA A 245 -13.29 17.18 12.39
C ALA A 245 -14.70 16.63 12.68
N VAL A 246 -14.89 15.28 12.66
CA VAL A 246 -16.23 14.67 12.70
C VAL A 246 -16.35 13.62 13.79
N LEU A 247 -15.49 12.60 13.82
CA LEU A 247 -15.66 11.46 14.73
C LEU A 247 -15.33 11.81 16.18
N PHE A 248 -14.31 12.62 16.41
CA PHE A 248 -13.84 13.05 17.73
C PHE A 248 -14.06 14.54 17.96
N GLN A 249 -15.05 15.15 17.29
CA GLN A 249 -15.36 16.56 17.45
C GLN A 249 -15.69 16.88 18.90
N GLY A 250 -14.95 17.84 19.50
CA GLY A 250 -15.12 18.26 20.90
C GLY A 250 -14.34 17.41 21.92
N GLU A 251 -13.68 16.35 21.48
CA GLU A 251 -12.81 15.55 22.34
C GLU A 251 -11.43 16.20 22.52
N SER A 252 -10.69 15.78 23.56
CA SER A 252 -9.31 16.24 23.77
C SER A 252 -8.39 15.72 22.65
N GLN A 253 -7.29 16.44 22.41
CA GLN A 253 -6.30 16.01 21.40
C GLN A 253 -5.77 14.59 21.67
N GLN A 254 -5.57 14.24 22.94
CA GLN A 254 -5.11 12.91 23.33
C GLN A 254 -6.10 11.81 22.95
N VAL A 255 -7.39 12.00 23.22
CA VAL A 255 -8.46 11.06 22.85
C VAL A 255 -8.54 10.93 21.33
N THR A 256 -8.45 12.05 20.61
CA THR A 256 -8.48 12.09 19.15
C THR A 256 -7.31 11.30 18.54
N ASP A 257 -6.08 11.57 18.98
CA ASP A 257 -4.87 10.94 18.42
C ASP A 257 -4.88 9.42 18.66
N VAL A 258 -5.20 8.98 19.88
CA VAL A 258 -5.33 7.55 20.21
C VAL A 258 -6.48 6.91 19.43
N GLY A 259 -7.63 7.57 19.39
CA GLY A 259 -8.83 7.06 18.72
C GLY A 259 -8.63 6.85 17.22
N ILE A 260 -8.04 7.83 16.52
CA ILE A 260 -7.72 7.71 15.10
C ILE A 260 -6.71 6.58 14.86
N GLY A 261 -5.67 6.49 15.69
CA GLY A 261 -4.69 5.42 15.61
C GLY A 261 -5.32 4.02 15.77
N LEU A 262 -6.22 3.87 16.74
CA LEU A 262 -6.94 2.59 16.96
C LEU A 262 -7.89 2.25 15.81
N LEU A 263 -8.64 3.23 15.27
CA LEU A 263 -9.52 2.99 14.12
C LEU A 263 -8.75 2.53 12.88
N LEU A 264 -7.58 3.11 12.61
CA LEU A 264 -6.70 2.65 11.54
C LEU A 264 -6.13 1.26 11.81
N SER A 265 -5.85 0.92 13.06
CA SER A 265 -5.43 -0.44 13.43
C SER A 265 -6.53 -1.47 13.23
N VAL A 266 -7.81 -1.10 13.43
CA VAL A 266 -8.97 -1.95 13.07
C VAL A 266 -8.94 -2.29 11.57
N VAL A 267 -8.59 -1.33 10.70
CA VAL A 267 -8.41 -1.60 9.25
C VAL A 267 -7.34 -2.67 9.03
N GLY A 268 -6.17 -2.51 9.66
CA GLY A 268 -5.07 -3.46 9.53
C GLY A 268 -5.43 -4.88 10.00
N VAL A 269 -6.01 -5.01 11.19
CA VAL A 269 -6.46 -6.30 11.75
C VAL A 269 -7.50 -6.96 10.85
N SER A 270 -8.51 -6.20 10.43
CA SER A 270 -9.59 -6.71 9.59
C SER A 270 -9.08 -7.18 8.23
N GLN A 271 -8.13 -6.45 7.64
CA GLN A 271 -7.52 -6.81 6.36
C GLN A 271 -6.68 -8.09 6.49
N LEU A 272 -5.83 -8.19 7.52
CA LEU A 272 -5.02 -9.38 7.76
C LEU A 272 -5.90 -10.61 8.00
N PHE A 273 -6.90 -10.50 8.86
CA PHE A 273 -7.86 -11.58 9.12
C PHE A 273 -8.57 -12.03 7.85
N THR A 274 -9.00 -11.06 7.04
CA THR A 274 -9.70 -11.33 5.79
C THR A 274 -8.81 -12.08 4.80
N GLN A 275 -7.59 -11.63 4.59
CA GLN A 275 -6.67 -12.24 3.61
C GLN A 275 -6.19 -13.62 4.06
N THR A 276 -5.99 -13.82 5.38
CA THR A 276 -5.46 -15.08 5.91
C THR A 276 -6.54 -16.16 6.04
N PHE A 277 -7.72 -15.79 6.53
CA PHE A 277 -8.75 -16.77 6.89
C PHE A 277 -10.00 -16.70 6.01
N LEU A 278 -10.55 -15.50 5.79
CA LEU A 278 -11.85 -15.35 5.16
C LEU A 278 -11.77 -15.56 3.64
N LEU A 279 -10.80 -14.94 2.98
CA LEU A 279 -10.62 -15.04 1.53
C LEU A 279 -10.43 -16.52 1.09
N ARG A 280 -9.62 -17.29 1.81
CA ARG A 280 -9.41 -18.71 1.52
C ARG A 280 -10.70 -19.55 1.56
N ARG A 281 -11.60 -19.22 2.47
CA ARG A 281 -12.92 -19.90 2.57
C ARG A 281 -13.85 -19.46 1.45
N LEU A 282 -13.88 -18.17 1.16
CA LEU A 282 -14.75 -17.62 0.11
C LEU A 282 -14.30 -18.05 -1.28
N ALA A 283 -13.01 -18.12 -1.56
CA ALA A 283 -12.44 -18.57 -2.84
C ALA A 283 -12.77 -20.05 -3.20
N ARG A 284 -13.22 -20.84 -2.22
CA ARG A 284 -13.73 -22.21 -2.48
C ARG A 284 -15.19 -22.23 -2.96
N ARG A 285 -15.93 -21.12 -2.78
CA ARG A 285 -17.37 -21.05 -3.07
C ARG A 285 -17.73 -20.06 -4.17
N PHE A 286 -16.89 -19.07 -4.39
CA PHE A 286 -17.13 -17.96 -5.30
C PHE A 286 -16.00 -17.85 -6.31
N ASP A 287 -16.33 -17.52 -7.55
CA ASP A 287 -15.34 -17.17 -8.57
C ASP A 287 -14.68 -15.80 -8.30
N GLU A 288 -13.54 -15.53 -8.97
CA GLU A 288 -12.77 -14.29 -8.78
C GLU A 288 -13.62 -13.03 -9.00
N GLY A 289 -14.45 -13.01 -10.06
CA GLY A 289 -15.33 -11.88 -10.34
C GLY A 289 -16.43 -11.69 -9.28
N GLN A 290 -16.98 -12.78 -8.71
CA GLN A 290 -17.94 -12.69 -7.60
C GLN A 290 -17.28 -12.13 -6.34
N LEU A 291 -16.04 -12.54 -6.05
CA LEU A 291 -15.27 -12.02 -4.93
C LEU A 291 -15.02 -10.51 -5.08
N VAL A 292 -14.68 -10.04 -6.28
CA VAL A 292 -14.50 -8.60 -6.54
C VAL A 292 -15.83 -7.85 -6.35
N VAL A 293 -16.97 -8.39 -6.78
CA VAL A 293 -18.29 -7.80 -6.54
C VAL A 293 -18.60 -7.72 -5.05
N ILE A 294 -18.47 -8.83 -4.31
CA ILE A 294 -18.73 -8.88 -2.86
C ILE A 294 -17.85 -7.89 -2.11
N GLY A 295 -16.55 -7.92 -2.39
CA GLY A 295 -15.59 -7.02 -1.73
C GLY A 295 -15.87 -5.56 -2.05
N SER A 296 -16.18 -5.22 -3.30
CA SER A 296 -16.51 -3.84 -3.69
C SER A 296 -17.83 -3.35 -3.11
N ALA A 297 -18.85 -4.23 -2.98
CA ALA A 297 -20.10 -3.91 -2.29
C ALA A 297 -19.88 -3.61 -0.80
N LEU A 298 -19.06 -4.42 -0.11
CA LEU A 298 -18.68 -4.17 1.28
C LEU A 298 -17.92 -2.84 1.43
N ARG A 299 -17.04 -2.50 0.48
CA ARG A 299 -16.35 -1.20 0.46
C ARG A 299 -17.32 -0.05 0.27
N THR A 300 -18.32 -0.20 -0.61
CA THR A 300 -19.39 0.80 -0.80
C THR A 300 -20.11 1.03 0.53
N ILE A 301 -20.48 -0.05 1.23
CA ILE A 301 -21.13 0.04 2.55
C ILE A 301 -20.19 0.76 3.54
N GLY A 302 -18.93 0.38 3.65
CA GLY A 302 -17.96 1.00 4.55
C GLY A 302 -17.79 2.50 4.31
N MET A 303 -17.66 2.91 3.04
CA MET A 303 -17.56 4.33 2.65
C MET A 303 -18.87 5.09 2.93
N THR A 304 -20.03 4.47 2.70
CA THR A 304 -21.33 5.08 3.01
C THR A 304 -21.51 5.25 4.52
N ILE A 305 -21.05 4.28 5.32
CA ILE A 305 -21.03 4.42 6.78
C ILE A 305 -20.21 5.65 7.16
N TYR A 306 -18.99 5.82 6.67
CA TYR A 306 -18.17 7.01 6.95
C TYR A 306 -18.83 8.32 6.52
N ALA A 307 -19.56 8.32 5.41
CA ALA A 307 -20.24 9.52 4.93
C ALA A 307 -21.43 9.94 5.80
N LEU A 308 -21.99 9.03 6.60
CA LEU A 308 -23.19 9.25 7.40
C LEU A 308 -22.96 9.36 8.91
N VAL A 309 -21.85 8.78 9.41
CA VAL A 309 -21.62 8.66 10.85
C VAL A 309 -20.84 9.83 11.42
N THR A 310 -21.13 10.14 12.69
CA THR A 310 -20.50 11.21 13.45
C THR A 310 -19.85 10.70 14.75
N THR A 311 -19.90 9.39 15.00
CA THR A 311 -19.38 8.81 16.25
C THR A 311 -18.27 7.80 15.96
N PRO A 312 -17.22 7.72 16.81
CA PRO A 312 -16.10 6.82 16.59
C PRO A 312 -16.49 5.33 16.52
N TRP A 313 -17.46 4.91 17.30
CA TRP A 313 -17.94 3.52 17.35
C TRP A 313 -18.55 3.06 16.03
N LEU A 314 -19.39 3.91 15.44
CA LEU A 314 -19.96 3.65 14.12
C LEU A 314 -18.87 3.76 13.03
N GLY A 315 -17.90 4.65 13.20
CA GLY A 315 -16.72 4.72 12.34
C GLY A 315 -15.90 3.44 12.31
N ALA A 316 -15.82 2.71 13.44
CA ALA A 316 -15.17 1.40 13.50
C ALA A 316 -15.84 0.35 12.58
N PHE A 317 -17.17 0.37 12.45
CA PHE A 317 -17.86 -0.47 11.47
C PHE A 317 -17.52 -0.07 10.03
N GLY A 318 -17.40 1.24 9.75
CA GLY A 318 -16.91 1.73 8.46
C GLY A 318 -15.53 1.17 8.13
N SER A 319 -14.60 1.21 9.09
CA SER A 319 -13.26 0.60 8.99
C SER A 319 -13.34 -0.88 8.70
N LEU A 320 -14.15 -1.62 9.44
CA LEU A 320 -14.31 -3.06 9.30
C LEU A 320 -14.83 -3.45 7.90
N PHE A 321 -15.96 -2.86 7.47
CA PHE A 321 -16.56 -3.16 6.17
C PHE A 321 -15.63 -2.79 5.01
N PHE A 322 -14.98 -1.64 5.10
CA PHE A 322 -14.03 -1.20 4.08
C PHE A 322 -12.83 -2.15 3.98
N ALA A 323 -12.21 -2.50 5.12
CA ALA A 323 -11.02 -3.34 5.16
C ALA A 323 -11.30 -4.78 4.71
N VAL A 324 -12.42 -5.37 5.16
CA VAL A 324 -12.87 -6.69 4.73
C VAL A 324 -13.13 -6.67 3.22
N GLY A 325 -13.84 -5.66 2.74
CA GLY A 325 -14.13 -5.51 1.31
C GLY A 325 -12.88 -5.38 0.46
N PHE A 326 -11.91 -4.57 0.90
CA PHE A 326 -10.61 -4.43 0.21
C PHE A 326 -9.83 -5.75 0.20
N GLY A 327 -9.78 -6.43 1.34
CA GLY A 327 -9.08 -7.71 1.49
C GLY A 327 -9.67 -8.83 0.60
N ILE A 328 -10.99 -8.82 0.37
CA ILE A 328 -11.66 -9.79 -0.51
C ILE A 328 -11.46 -9.45 -1.99
N ALA A 329 -11.55 -8.16 -2.39
CA ALA A 329 -11.57 -7.76 -3.79
C ALA A 329 -10.17 -7.69 -4.44
N SER A 330 -9.16 -7.23 -3.71
CA SER A 330 -7.85 -6.88 -4.27
C SER A 330 -7.07 -8.08 -4.85
N PRO A 331 -6.87 -9.21 -4.14
CA PRO A 331 -6.12 -10.34 -4.68
C PRO A 331 -6.78 -11.02 -5.90
N PRO A 332 -8.12 -11.29 -5.92
CA PRO A 332 -8.77 -11.83 -7.10
C PRO A 332 -8.68 -10.91 -8.32
N LEU A 333 -8.80 -9.59 -8.13
CA LEU A 333 -8.68 -8.64 -9.23
C LEU A 333 -7.28 -8.68 -9.89
N GLN A 334 -6.24 -8.78 -9.06
CA GLN A 334 -4.87 -8.92 -9.54
C GLN A 334 -4.67 -10.27 -10.28
N SER A 335 -5.25 -11.36 -9.77
CA SER A 335 -5.23 -12.68 -10.41
C SER A 335 -5.91 -12.65 -11.78
N MET A 336 -7.10 -12.03 -11.87
CA MET A 336 -7.83 -11.85 -13.13
C MET A 336 -7.00 -11.12 -14.19
N SER A 337 -6.18 -10.13 -13.80
CA SER A 337 -5.34 -9.41 -14.77
C SER A 337 -4.31 -10.31 -15.43
N THR A 338 -3.71 -11.22 -14.67
CA THR A 338 -2.66 -12.12 -15.16
C THR A 338 -3.19 -13.36 -15.88
N SER A 339 -4.45 -13.73 -15.62
CA SER A 339 -5.08 -14.88 -16.28
C SER A 339 -5.46 -14.63 -17.76
N LEU A 340 -5.44 -13.36 -18.19
CA LEU A 340 -5.77 -12.97 -19.57
C LEU A 340 -4.60 -13.18 -20.55
N VAL A 341 -3.38 -13.37 -20.07
CA VAL A 341 -2.17 -13.38 -20.89
C VAL A 341 -1.33 -14.62 -20.65
N SER A 342 -0.39 -14.87 -21.58
CA SER A 342 0.56 -15.98 -21.48
C SER A 342 1.52 -15.81 -20.28
N ASP A 343 2.14 -16.90 -19.83
CA ASP A 343 3.12 -16.86 -18.72
C ASP A 343 4.28 -15.89 -18.97
N GLN A 344 4.65 -15.67 -20.24
CA GLN A 344 5.72 -14.78 -20.63
C GLN A 344 5.35 -13.29 -20.39
N ASP A 345 4.08 -12.93 -20.51
CA ASP A 345 3.59 -11.56 -20.44
C ASP A 345 3.07 -11.17 -19.04
N ARG A 346 2.92 -12.16 -18.12
CA ARG A 346 2.39 -11.92 -16.76
C ARG A 346 3.13 -10.83 -16.01
N GLY A 347 4.46 -10.76 -16.14
CA GLY A 347 5.26 -9.75 -15.49
C GLY A 347 4.93 -8.33 -15.98
N SER A 348 4.73 -8.16 -17.29
CA SER A 348 4.36 -6.88 -17.90
C SER A 348 2.97 -6.44 -17.44
N VAL A 349 2.00 -7.35 -17.39
CA VAL A 349 0.64 -7.07 -16.93
C VAL A 349 0.61 -6.70 -15.45
N LEU A 350 1.37 -7.40 -14.60
CA LEU A 350 1.51 -7.02 -13.19
C LEU A 350 2.13 -5.62 -13.02
N GLY A 351 3.12 -5.27 -13.85
CA GLY A 351 3.69 -3.93 -13.88
C GLY A 351 2.65 -2.86 -14.26
N MET A 352 1.82 -3.13 -15.27
CA MET A 352 0.72 -2.22 -15.68
C MET A 352 -0.33 -2.11 -14.59
N PHE A 353 -0.72 -3.22 -13.95
CA PHE A 353 -1.65 -3.23 -12.82
C PHE A 353 -1.12 -2.37 -11.67
N GLN A 354 0.14 -2.56 -11.28
CA GLN A 354 0.76 -1.77 -10.21
C GLN A 354 0.90 -0.29 -10.59
N SER A 355 1.19 0.02 -11.85
CA SER A 355 1.23 1.40 -12.34
C SER A 355 -0.14 2.07 -12.26
N SER A 356 -1.22 1.35 -12.62
CA SER A 356 -2.60 1.84 -12.49
C SER A 356 -2.96 2.13 -11.02
N VAL A 357 -2.60 1.22 -10.10
CA VAL A 357 -2.79 1.39 -8.65
C VAL A 357 -2.02 2.61 -8.13
N ASN A 358 -0.75 2.75 -8.50
CA ASN A 358 0.09 3.87 -8.05
C ASN A 358 -0.41 5.21 -8.57
N LEU A 359 -0.78 5.28 -9.87
CA LEU A 359 -1.34 6.49 -10.48
C LEU A 359 -2.65 6.90 -9.79
N SER A 360 -3.50 5.92 -9.49
CA SER A 360 -4.72 6.14 -8.74
C SER A 360 -4.45 6.72 -7.35
N THR A 361 -3.47 6.19 -6.64
CA THR A 361 -3.07 6.69 -5.31
C THR A 361 -2.61 8.15 -5.39
N ILE A 362 -1.76 8.49 -6.37
CA ILE A 362 -1.28 9.87 -6.57
C ILE A 362 -2.45 10.81 -6.84
N ILE A 363 -3.34 10.47 -7.78
CA ILE A 363 -4.45 11.33 -8.17
C ILE A 363 -5.47 11.47 -7.04
N SER A 364 -5.84 10.36 -6.39
CA SER A 364 -6.83 10.38 -5.31
C SER A 364 -6.35 11.20 -4.11
N THR A 365 -5.07 11.03 -3.71
CA THR A 365 -4.50 11.81 -2.60
C THR A 365 -4.33 13.29 -2.98
N ALA A 366 -4.00 13.62 -4.23
CA ALA A 366 -3.87 15.01 -4.67
C ALA A 366 -5.20 15.77 -4.61
N ILE A 367 -6.32 15.14 -4.98
CA ILE A 367 -7.64 15.79 -5.01
C ILE A 367 -8.42 15.66 -3.71
N ALA A 368 -8.02 14.74 -2.83
CA ALA A 368 -8.76 14.42 -1.61
C ALA A 368 -8.97 15.64 -0.71
N GLY A 369 -7.98 16.51 -0.57
CA GLY A 369 -8.07 17.71 0.23
C GLY A 369 -9.06 18.74 -0.34
N VAL A 370 -9.08 18.91 -1.66
CA VAL A 370 -10.05 19.78 -2.34
C VAL A 370 -11.48 19.28 -2.13
N LEU A 371 -11.67 17.95 -2.14
CA LEU A 371 -12.96 17.34 -1.83
C LEU A 371 -13.33 17.52 -0.35
N PHE A 372 -12.37 17.34 0.54
CA PHE A 372 -12.55 17.50 1.98
C PHE A 372 -12.90 18.95 2.36
N ALA A 373 -12.30 19.93 1.70
CA ALA A 373 -12.59 21.34 1.91
C ALA A 373 -14.03 21.74 1.54
N ARG A 374 -14.66 20.99 0.60
CA ARG A 374 -16.09 21.18 0.26
C ARG A 374 -17.03 20.58 1.32
N GLY A 375 -16.53 19.68 2.13
CA GLY A 375 -17.21 19.03 3.24
C GLY A 375 -16.48 17.77 3.69
N PRO A 376 -16.31 17.54 4.99
CA PRO A 376 -15.51 16.43 5.52
C PRO A 376 -15.99 15.04 5.06
N THR A 377 -17.27 14.91 4.70
CA THR A 377 -17.87 13.64 4.22
C THR A 377 -17.80 13.44 2.71
N VAL A 378 -17.51 14.50 1.92
CA VAL A 378 -17.49 14.45 0.44
C VAL A 378 -16.54 13.40 -0.12
N PRO A 379 -15.28 13.24 0.38
CA PRO A 379 -14.39 12.18 -0.08
C PRO A 379 -15.00 10.77 0.06
N TYR A 380 -15.77 10.54 1.12
CA TYR A 380 -16.39 9.23 1.39
C TYR A 380 -17.58 8.95 0.50
N TRP A 381 -18.40 9.95 0.16
CA TRP A 381 -19.46 9.82 -0.84
C TRP A 381 -18.89 9.49 -2.22
N ILE A 382 -17.80 10.16 -2.62
CA ILE A 382 -17.12 9.87 -3.89
C ILE A 382 -16.49 8.48 -3.86
N GLY A 383 -15.88 8.08 -2.74
CA GLY A 383 -15.34 6.74 -2.55
C GLY A 383 -16.41 5.64 -2.60
N ALA A 384 -17.60 5.90 -2.05
CA ALA A 384 -18.75 5.01 -2.16
C ALA A 384 -19.23 4.90 -3.62
N ALA A 385 -19.36 6.03 -4.32
CA ALA A 385 -19.78 6.07 -5.71
C ALA A 385 -18.79 5.31 -6.63
N THR A 386 -17.47 5.55 -6.46
CA THR A 386 -16.45 4.84 -7.26
C THR A 386 -16.44 3.34 -6.97
N SER A 387 -16.63 2.92 -5.71
CA SER A 387 -16.74 1.51 -5.35
C SER A 387 -18.00 0.86 -5.95
N LEU A 388 -19.12 1.58 -6.02
CA LEU A 388 -20.34 1.13 -6.67
C LEU A 388 -20.16 0.99 -8.20
N VAL A 389 -19.44 1.93 -8.84
CA VAL A 389 -19.08 1.84 -10.27
C VAL A 389 -18.25 0.58 -10.52
N VAL A 390 -17.33 0.23 -9.62
CA VAL A 390 -16.58 -1.03 -9.71
C VAL A 390 -17.50 -2.24 -9.69
N VAL A 391 -18.51 -2.29 -8.80
CA VAL A 391 -19.50 -3.37 -8.78
C VAL A 391 -20.20 -3.51 -10.15
N MET A 392 -20.67 -2.41 -10.71
CA MET A 392 -21.34 -2.40 -12.01
C MET A 392 -20.40 -2.81 -13.14
N ALA A 393 -19.17 -2.32 -13.13
CA ALA A 393 -18.18 -2.64 -14.16
C ALA A 393 -17.81 -4.13 -14.18
N ILE A 394 -17.63 -4.76 -13.00
CA ILE A 394 -17.35 -6.21 -12.94
C ILE A 394 -18.55 -7.06 -13.40
N ILE A 395 -19.77 -6.68 -13.04
CA ILE A 395 -20.98 -7.37 -13.50
C ILE A 395 -21.07 -7.29 -15.04
N SER A 396 -20.74 -6.14 -15.61
CA SER A 396 -20.68 -5.97 -17.07
C SER A 396 -19.56 -6.81 -17.69
N LEU A 397 -18.37 -6.82 -17.10
CA LEU A 397 -17.21 -7.56 -17.58
C LEU A 397 -17.48 -9.07 -17.63
N LYS A 398 -18.19 -9.62 -16.65
CA LYS A 398 -18.59 -11.04 -16.65
C LYS A 398 -19.40 -11.47 -17.87
N ARG A 399 -20.11 -10.55 -18.51
CA ARG A 399 -20.85 -10.86 -19.75
C ARG A 399 -19.92 -11.02 -20.97
N TRP A 400 -18.68 -10.49 -20.88
CA TRP A 400 -17.69 -10.49 -21.96
C TRP A 400 -16.56 -11.49 -21.76
N MET A 401 -16.40 -12.03 -20.54
CA MET A 401 -15.42 -13.07 -20.28
C MET A 401 -15.98 -14.44 -20.67
N PRO A 402 -15.23 -15.25 -21.43
CA PRO A 402 -15.60 -16.63 -21.66
C PRO A 402 -15.66 -17.36 -20.30
N THR A 403 -16.73 -18.11 -20.07
CA THR A 403 -16.89 -18.97 -18.90
C THR A 403 -15.72 -19.94 -18.85
N GLN A 404 -14.76 -19.71 -17.97
CA GLN A 404 -13.74 -20.73 -17.69
C GLN A 404 -14.45 -21.96 -17.11
N PRO A 405 -14.16 -23.17 -17.60
CA PRO A 405 -14.69 -24.37 -16.99
C PRO A 405 -14.23 -24.41 -15.53
N VAL A 406 -15.18 -24.61 -14.62
CA VAL A 406 -14.92 -24.88 -13.21
C VAL A 406 -13.84 -25.95 -13.15
N ARG A 407 -12.69 -25.64 -12.58
CA ARG A 407 -11.66 -26.62 -12.26
C ARG A 407 -12.30 -27.63 -11.30
N THR A 408 -12.88 -28.68 -11.83
CA THR A 408 -13.19 -29.86 -11.05
C THR A 408 -11.89 -30.34 -10.41
N SER A 409 -11.84 -30.28 -9.09
CA SER A 409 -10.79 -30.90 -8.29
C SER A 409 -10.85 -32.40 -8.57
N GLU A 410 -10.08 -32.89 -9.50
CA GLU A 410 -9.73 -34.32 -9.53
C GLU A 410 -8.70 -34.55 -8.41
N ALA A 411 -9.14 -35.36 -7.49
CA ALA A 411 -8.59 -36.12 -6.38
C ALA A 411 -7.12 -35.97 -5.99
#